data_ad509478d347b36ea88ff2e058ff2807
#
_entry.id   ad509478d347b36ea88ff2e058ff2807
#
_cell.length_a   1.000
_cell.length_b   1.000
_cell.length_c   1.000
_cell.angle_alpha   90.00
_cell.angle_beta   90.00
_cell.angle_gamma   90.00
#
_symmetry.space_group_name_H-M   'P 1'
#
loop_
_entity.id
_entity.type
_entity.pdbx_description
1 polymer ?
#
loop_
_entity_poly.entity_id
_entity_poly.type
_entity_poly.pdbx_seq_one_letter_code
_entity_poly.pdbx_strand_id
1 'polypeptide(L)'
;VSRLDDALALVAIDSVSRGEAAIAHHVSVVLGRNPDLDVERIGDNVVARTTGHHATRLLVAGHLDTVPGDAGAATIVGDELRGVGACDMKGSLAVMLELASTPTPRSVEVTWVFYAREEISRSESGLSEIAVLRPELLDADAAILAEPTDGHVEAGCQGTLRVSVVMTGARAHTARPYTGRNAIHRLGDVISKVASYKPRTAVIDGIEFVEQLQVVDIAGGVAPNVVPDRALCTLNHRVAPDRTKDEAFAWLVDFLSEVTDDGDIVRFVDWAPSAQPSMTNERLVALAALTGQPAKGKVGWTDVATFAELRIPATNFGAGDPLLAHRSDEFVTLAQLDQFAEVLAAWLR
;
A
#
# COMPACT_ATOMS: atom_id res chain seq x y z
N VAL A 1 2.09 31.04 -5.30
CA VAL A 1 1.68 30.01 -4.34
C VAL A 1 2.74 28.93 -4.37
N SER A 2 3.24 28.50 -3.25
CA SER A 2 4.24 27.41 -3.21
C SER A 2 3.51 26.06 -3.25
N ARG A 3 4.22 24.99 -3.65
CA ARG A 3 3.68 23.63 -3.58
C ARG A 3 3.27 23.21 -2.15
N LEU A 4 3.94 23.80 -1.14
CA LEU A 4 3.52 23.60 0.26
C LEU A 4 2.14 24.20 0.55
N ASP A 5 1.81 25.38 -0.02
CA ASP A 5 0.50 25.99 0.17
C ASP A 5 -0.60 25.18 -0.52
N ASP A 6 -0.32 24.64 -1.73
CA ASP A 6 -1.26 23.80 -2.46
C ASP A 6 -1.47 22.45 -1.71
N ALA A 7 -0.40 21.86 -1.19
CA ALA A 7 -0.48 20.66 -0.37
C ALA A 7 -1.23 20.92 0.95
N LEU A 8 -0.98 22.06 1.64
CA LEU A 8 -1.70 22.44 2.85
C LEU A 8 -3.21 22.57 2.57
N ALA A 9 -3.58 23.15 1.43
CA ALA A 9 -4.99 23.27 1.06
C ALA A 9 -5.68 21.90 0.94
N LEU A 10 -4.98 20.86 0.45
CA LEU A 10 -5.53 19.50 0.39
C LEU A 10 -5.51 18.81 1.76
N VAL A 11 -4.43 18.97 2.56
CA VAL A 11 -4.33 18.36 3.90
C VAL A 11 -5.40 18.93 4.83
N ALA A 12 -5.74 20.23 4.70
CA ALA A 12 -6.79 20.88 5.49
C ALA A 12 -8.21 20.39 5.17
N ILE A 13 -8.43 19.66 4.07
CA ILE A 13 -9.70 18.99 3.79
C ILE A 13 -9.71 17.65 4.51
N ASP A 14 -10.58 17.49 5.50
CA ASP A 14 -10.76 16.20 6.18
C ASP A 14 -11.24 15.13 5.20
N SER A 15 -10.55 13.98 5.19
CA SER A 15 -10.85 12.87 4.30
C SER A 15 -10.42 11.53 4.90
N VAL A 16 -10.66 11.31 6.19
CA VAL A 16 -10.53 9.96 6.76
C VAL A 16 -11.33 8.98 5.92
N SER A 17 -10.78 7.78 5.67
CA SER A 17 -11.40 6.75 4.82
C SER A 17 -12.91 6.62 5.00
N ARG A 18 -13.67 6.64 3.92
CA ARG A 18 -15.13 6.75 3.77
C ARG A 18 -15.68 8.17 3.96
N GLY A 19 -14.81 9.18 4.10
CA GLY A 19 -15.18 10.60 4.24
C GLY A 19 -14.65 11.48 3.12
N GLU A 20 -14.32 10.93 1.93
CA GLU A 20 -13.55 11.60 0.88
C GLU A 20 -14.38 12.54 -0.03
N ALA A 21 -15.69 12.64 0.18
CA ALA A 21 -16.58 13.39 -0.71
C ALA A 21 -16.16 14.85 -0.95
N ALA A 22 -15.64 15.53 0.09
CA ALA A 22 -15.22 16.93 0.03
C ALA A 22 -13.95 17.11 -0.81
N ILE A 23 -12.91 16.29 -0.57
CA ILE A 23 -11.66 16.35 -1.33
C ILE A 23 -11.86 15.90 -2.77
N ALA A 24 -12.68 14.86 -3.02
CA ALA A 24 -13.03 14.41 -4.36
C ALA A 24 -13.77 15.49 -5.15
N HIS A 25 -14.69 16.23 -4.49
CA HIS A 25 -15.36 17.39 -5.11
C HIS A 25 -14.33 18.49 -5.46
N HIS A 26 -13.44 18.82 -4.53
CA HIS A 26 -12.40 19.83 -4.76
C HIS A 26 -11.53 19.47 -5.97
N VAL A 27 -11.01 18.25 -6.02
CA VAL A 27 -10.19 17.73 -7.13
C VAL A 27 -10.97 17.79 -8.46
N SER A 28 -12.21 17.32 -8.48
CA SER A 28 -13.07 17.34 -9.67
C SER A 28 -13.29 18.77 -10.20
N VAL A 29 -13.52 19.75 -9.31
CA VAL A 29 -13.71 21.15 -9.68
C VAL A 29 -12.42 21.77 -10.24
N VAL A 30 -11.27 21.46 -9.66
CA VAL A 30 -9.98 21.97 -10.15
C VAL A 30 -9.66 21.40 -11.53
N LEU A 31 -9.76 20.08 -11.71
CA LEU A 31 -9.48 19.40 -12.98
C LEU A 31 -10.45 19.81 -14.08
N GLY A 32 -11.73 20.01 -13.75
CA GLY A 32 -12.76 20.45 -14.71
C GLY A 32 -12.54 21.85 -15.31
N ARG A 33 -11.55 22.61 -14.81
CA ARG A 33 -11.16 23.91 -15.42
C ARG A 33 -10.19 23.73 -16.60
N ASN A 34 -9.55 22.58 -16.73
CA ASN A 34 -8.67 22.29 -17.85
C ASN A 34 -9.49 21.66 -19.00
N PRO A 35 -9.69 22.39 -20.14
CA PRO A 35 -10.51 21.89 -21.25
C PRO A 35 -9.88 20.70 -22.00
N ASP A 36 -8.61 20.41 -21.77
CA ASP A 36 -7.90 19.30 -22.40
C ASP A 36 -8.11 17.97 -21.66
N LEU A 37 -8.88 17.99 -20.56
CA LEU A 37 -9.18 16.83 -19.74
C LEU A 37 -10.64 16.42 -19.85
N ASP A 38 -10.87 15.14 -20.08
CA ASP A 38 -12.15 14.49 -19.82
C ASP A 38 -12.16 14.01 -18.36
N VAL A 39 -13.04 14.59 -17.55
CA VAL A 39 -13.09 14.37 -16.09
C VAL A 39 -14.35 13.60 -15.74
N GLU A 40 -14.16 12.41 -15.20
CA GLU A 40 -15.24 11.55 -14.74
C GLU A 40 -15.16 11.31 -13.23
N ARG A 41 -16.32 11.35 -12.55
CA ARG A 41 -16.44 11.03 -11.14
C ARG A 41 -17.19 9.70 -10.94
N ILE A 42 -16.61 8.77 -10.18
CA ILE A 42 -17.16 7.45 -9.85
C ILE A 42 -17.23 7.37 -8.32
N GLY A 43 -18.39 7.67 -7.74
CA GLY A 43 -18.50 7.85 -6.29
C GLY A 43 -17.58 8.97 -5.79
N ASP A 44 -16.63 8.65 -4.92
CA ASP A 44 -15.62 9.59 -4.45
C ASP A 44 -14.26 9.43 -5.17
N ASN A 45 -14.22 8.68 -6.26
CA ASN A 45 -13.05 8.61 -7.13
C ASN A 45 -13.19 9.64 -8.27
N VAL A 46 -12.07 10.22 -8.69
CA VAL A 46 -11.99 11.16 -9.80
C VAL A 46 -10.95 10.68 -10.81
N VAL A 47 -11.37 10.50 -12.05
CA VAL A 47 -10.48 10.11 -13.16
C VAL A 47 -10.48 11.25 -14.17
N ALA A 48 -9.30 11.73 -14.55
CA ALA A 48 -9.14 12.76 -15.58
C ALA A 48 -8.19 12.27 -16.67
N ARG A 49 -8.63 12.32 -17.92
CA ARG A 49 -7.87 11.80 -19.08
C ARG A 49 -7.63 12.87 -20.10
N THR A 50 -6.39 12.98 -20.59
CA THR A 50 -6.11 13.77 -21.78
C THR A 50 -6.77 13.14 -23.01
N THR A 51 -7.24 13.99 -23.93
CA THR A 51 -8.04 13.59 -25.10
C THR A 51 -7.30 13.73 -26.42
N GLY A 52 -5.97 13.72 -26.41
CA GLY A 52 -5.13 13.82 -27.60
C GLY A 52 -5.06 12.52 -28.43
N HIS A 53 -4.02 12.41 -29.27
CA HIS A 53 -3.85 11.30 -30.22
C HIS A 53 -2.49 10.60 -30.10
N HIS A 54 -1.82 10.73 -28.95
CA HIS A 54 -0.56 10.03 -28.72
C HIS A 54 -0.80 8.52 -28.56
N ALA A 55 0.10 7.71 -29.10
CA ALA A 55 -0.03 6.25 -29.05
C ALA A 55 0.23 5.67 -27.66
N THR A 56 1.03 6.37 -26.84
CA THR A 56 1.36 5.93 -25.47
C THR A 56 0.47 6.64 -24.47
N ARG A 57 -0.05 5.90 -23.51
CA ARG A 57 -0.79 6.44 -22.34
C ARG A 57 -0.10 6.04 -21.06
N LEU A 58 0.20 7.01 -20.23
CA LEU A 58 0.72 6.82 -18.87
C LEU A 58 -0.36 7.13 -17.84
N LEU A 59 -0.36 6.40 -16.74
CA LEU A 59 -1.31 6.59 -15.65
C LEU A 59 -0.58 7.00 -14.37
N VAL A 60 -1.12 8.01 -13.68
CA VAL A 60 -0.64 8.47 -12.38
C VAL A 60 -1.81 8.38 -11.42
N ALA A 61 -1.68 7.56 -10.38
CA ALA A 61 -2.72 7.36 -9.39
C ALA A 61 -2.25 7.76 -7.98
N GLY A 62 -3.18 8.24 -7.16
CA GLY A 62 -2.96 8.51 -5.74
C GLY A 62 -4.27 8.51 -4.98
N HIS A 63 -4.21 8.15 -3.68
CA HIS A 63 -5.39 8.05 -2.84
C HIS A 63 -5.73 9.38 -2.15
N LEU A 64 -7.04 9.61 -1.97
CA LEU A 64 -7.60 10.82 -1.39
C LEU A 64 -7.74 10.75 0.12
N ASP A 65 -7.84 9.54 0.66
CA ASP A 65 -8.08 9.31 2.07
C ASP A 65 -6.81 9.36 2.93
N THR A 66 -7.03 9.42 4.21
CA THR A 66 -5.99 9.35 5.24
C THR A 66 -6.44 8.40 6.35
N VAL A 67 -5.48 7.91 7.13
CA VAL A 67 -5.78 7.35 8.46
C VAL A 67 -6.42 8.42 9.37
N PRO A 68 -7.11 8.03 10.45
CA PRO A 68 -7.66 9.00 11.41
C PRO A 68 -6.61 9.97 11.95
N GLY A 69 -6.90 11.27 11.86
CA GLY A 69 -6.03 12.35 12.33
C GLY A 69 -6.79 13.68 12.41
N ASP A 70 -6.12 14.73 12.84
CA ASP A 70 -6.66 16.09 12.90
C ASP A 70 -6.18 16.91 11.69
N ALA A 71 -6.98 16.99 10.65
CA ALA A 71 -6.68 17.79 9.45
C ALA A 71 -6.53 19.30 9.77
N GLY A 72 -7.20 19.78 10.82
CA GLY A 72 -7.10 21.18 11.27
C GLY A 72 -5.77 21.53 11.94
N ALA A 73 -4.98 20.53 12.33
CA ALA A 73 -3.65 20.72 12.92
C ALA A 73 -2.52 20.90 11.88
N ALA A 74 -2.83 20.79 10.58
CA ALA A 74 -1.83 20.92 9.51
C ALA A 74 -1.23 22.34 9.47
N THR A 75 0.09 22.43 9.34
CA THR A 75 0.80 23.71 9.35
C THR A 75 2.11 23.63 8.57
N ILE A 76 2.51 24.77 7.99
CA ILE A 76 3.83 24.92 7.36
C ILE A 76 4.83 25.49 8.40
N VAL A 77 5.94 24.79 8.60
CA VAL A 77 7.03 25.22 9.47
C VAL A 77 8.33 25.20 8.67
N GLY A 78 8.81 26.37 8.28
CA GLY A 78 9.96 26.48 7.38
C GLY A 78 9.63 25.94 5.99
N ASP A 79 10.33 24.91 5.58
CA ASP A 79 10.15 24.21 4.31
C ASP A 79 9.39 22.86 4.44
N GLU A 80 8.76 22.63 5.60
CA GLU A 80 8.00 21.43 5.90
C GLU A 80 6.50 21.73 6.02
N LEU A 81 5.67 20.93 5.38
CA LEU A 81 4.24 20.79 5.69
C LEU A 81 4.07 19.62 6.67
N ARG A 82 3.57 19.91 7.86
CA ARG A 82 3.32 18.95 8.94
C ARG A 82 1.83 18.68 9.08
N GLY A 83 1.47 17.42 9.27
CA GLY A 83 0.09 16.97 9.47
C GLY A 83 -0.16 15.60 8.85
N VAL A 84 -1.14 14.87 9.37
CA VAL A 84 -1.52 13.54 8.85
C VAL A 84 -2.01 13.69 7.39
N GLY A 85 -1.51 12.83 6.51
CA GLY A 85 -1.73 12.89 5.08
C GLY A 85 -0.82 13.86 4.33
N ALA A 86 0.09 14.58 5.00
CA ALA A 86 1.05 15.46 4.32
C ALA A 86 2.06 14.65 3.48
N CYS A 87 2.57 13.56 4.02
CA CYS A 87 3.45 12.60 3.36
C CYS A 87 2.64 11.53 2.62
N ASP A 88 1.61 11.01 3.26
CA ASP A 88 0.80 9.88 2.79
C ASP A 88 -0.67 10.29 2.60
N MET A 89 -1.10 10.75 1.35
CA MET A 89 -0.17 11.13 0.28
C MET A 89 -0.59 12.45 -0.39
N LYS A 90 -1.25 13.36 0.37
CA LYS A 90 -1.80 14.62 -0.17
C LYS A 90 -0.72 15.58 -0.71
N GLY A 91 0.53 15.47 -0.22
CA GLY A 91 1.66 16.17 -0.82
C GLY A 91 1.86 15.77 -2.28
N SER A 92 1.89 14.46 -2.56
CA SER A 92 1.95 13.95 -3.93
C SER A 92 0.70 14.31 -4.74
N LEU A 93 -0.50 14.27 -4.13
CA LEU A 93 -1.74 14.67 -4.81
C LEU A 93 -1.73 16.14 -5.25
N ALA A 94 -1.13 17.04 -4.47
CA ALA A 94 -1.00 18.45 -4.84
C ALA A 94 -0.14 18.61 -6.10
N VAL A 95 0.97 17.89 -6.20
CA VAL A 95 1.82 17.88 -7.41
C VAL A 95 1.07 17.27 -8.61
N MET A 96 0.36 16.17 -8.40
CA MET A 96 -0.46 15.55 -9.45
C MET A 96 -1.51 16.56 -9.96
N LEU A 97 -2.18 17.26 -9.07
CA LEU A 97 -3.23 18.23 -9.39
C LEU A 97 -2.65 19.46 -10.11
N GLU A 98 -1.49 19.97 -9.70
CA GLU A 98 -0.74 21.03 -10.39
C GLU A 98 -0.46 20.64 -11.83
N LEU A 99 0.16 19.46 -12.04
CA LEU A 99 0.56 19.00 -13.38
C LEU A 99 -0.64 18.65 -14.27
N ALA A 100 -1.72 18.13 -13.69
CA ALA A 100 -2.96 17.83 -14.41
C ALA A 100 -3.70 19.10 -14.85
N SER A 101 -3.72 20.13 -13.97
CA SER A 101 -4.44 21.39 -14.22
C SER A 101 -3.72 22.30 -15.19
N THR A 102 -2.41 22.14 -15.37
CA THR A 102 -1.59 23.02 -16.22
C THR A 102 -1.46 22.42 -17.62
N PRO A 103 -2.01 23.09 -18.66
CA PRO A 103 -1.81 22.69 -20.04
C PRO A 103 -0.31 22.70 -20.37
N THR A 104 0.26 21.54 -20.66
CA THR A 104 1.68 21.41 -20.96
C THR A 104 1.84 20.52 -22.21
N PRO A 105 2.69 20.89 -23.18
CA PRO A 105 3.00 20.02 -24.30
C PRO A 105 3.55 18.66 -23.80
N ARG A 106 2.93 17.57 -24.22
CA ARG A 106 3.30 16.19 -23.87
C ARG A 106 3.46 15.36 -25.13
N SER A 107 4.27 14.32 -25.07
CA SER A 107 4.39 13.31 -26.12
C SER A 107 3.59 12.05 -25.82
N VAL A 108 2.86 12.05 -24.71
CA VAL A 108 2.05 10.93 -24.22
C VAL A 108 0.67 11.41 -23.80
N GLU A 109 -0.31 10.54 -23.85
CA GLU A 109 -1.58 10.72 -23.15
C GLU A 109 -1.41 10.38 -21.66
N VAL A 110 -2.16 11.09 -20.81
CA VAL A 110 -2.09 10.89 -19.36
C VAL A 110 -3.47 10.60 -18.81
N THR A 111 -3.54 9.60 -17.93
CA THR A 111 -4.69 9.34 -17.05
C THR A 111 -4.28 9.68 -15.62
N TRP A 112 -4.99 10.59 -15.00
CA TRP A 112 -4.85 10.97 -13.60
C TRP A 112 -5.96 10.30 -12.80
N VAL A 113 -5.62 9.53 -11.78
CA VAL A 113 -6.57 8.83 -10.93
C VAL A 113 -6.40 9.28 -9.49
N PHE A 114 -7.44 9.88 -8.94
CA PHE A 114 -7.54 10.25 -7.53
C PHE A 114 -8.61 9.36 -6.92
N TYR A 115 -8.22 8.39 -6.11
CA TYR A 115 -9.14 7.36 -5.64
C TYR A 115 -9.29 7.35 -4.13
N ALA A 116 -10.38 6.81 -3.64
CA ALA A 116 -10.78 6.79 -2.24
C ALA A 116 -10.47 5.44 -1.59
N ARG A 117 -10.39 5.41 -0.25
CA ARG A 117 -10.40 4.19 0.59
C ARG A 117 -9.22 3.25 0.33
N GLU A 118 -8.01 3.78 0.17
CA GLU A 118 -6.77 2.98 0.13
C GLU A 118 -6.44 2.42 1.51
N GLU A 119 -6.56 3.24 2.54
CA GLU A 119 -6.10 3.04 3.92
C GLU A 119 -6.93 2.04 4.74
N ILE A 120 -7.86 1.34 4.08
CA ILE A 120 -8.73 0.34 4.70
C ILE A 120 -8.67 -0.99 3.94
N SER A 121 -9.73 -1.79 3.98
CA SER A 121 -9.74 -3.07 3.28
C SER A 121 -9.68 -2.88 1.76
N ARG A 122 -8.79 -3.65 1.09
CA ARG A 122 -8.70 -3.67 -0.37
C ARG A 122 -10.05 -3.87 -1.08
N SER A 123 -10.96 -4.62 -0.45
CA SER A 123 -12.30 -4.83 -1.01
C SER A 123 -13.15 -3.56 -1.08
N GLU A 124 -12.73 -2.50 -0.41
CA GLU A 124 -13.38 -1.19 -0.42
C GLU A 124 -12.60 -0.14 -1.24
N SER A 125 -11.38 -0.47 -1.71
CA SER A 125 -10.52 0.44 -2.46
C SER A 125 -11.25 1.03 -3.67
N GLY A 126 -11.17 2.36 -3.80
CA GLY A 126 -11.72 3.09 -4.93
C GLY A 126 -11.06 2.71 -6.26
N LEU A 127 -9.78 2.33 -6.25
CA LEU A 127 -9.12 1.83 -7.46
C LEU A 127 -9.71 0.49 -7.91
N SER A 128 -10.00 -0.42 -6.97
CA SER A 128 -10.72 -1.66 -7.25
C SER A 128 -12.15 -1.41 -7.75
N GLU A 129 -12.84 -0.40 -7.21
CA GLU A 129 -14.16 0.03 -7.68
C GLU A 129 -14.11 0.52 -9.14
N ILE A 130 -13.14 1.36 -9.50
CA ILE A 130 -12.94 1.82 -10.88
C ILE A 130 -12.63 0.62 -11.80
N ALA A 131 -11.75 -0.29 -11.38
CA ALA A 131 -11.38 -1.48 -12.15
C ALA A 131 -12.57 -2.41 -12.48
N VAL A 132 -13.59 -2.43 -11.60
CA VAL A 132 -14.81 -3.21 -11.83
C VAL A 132 -15.83 -2.46 -12.66
N LEU A 133 -16.07 -1.17 -12.39
CA LEU A 133 -17.13 -0.38 -13.00
C LEU A 133 -16.73 0.21 -14.36
N ARG A 134 -15.49 0.64 -14.49
CA ARG A 134 -14.97 1.39 -15.63
C ARG A 134 -13.50 1.01 -15.93
N PRO A 135 -13.21 -0.29 -16.19
CA PRO A 135 -11.83 -0.77 -16.41
C PRO A 135 -11.12 -0.05 -17.56
N GLU A 136 -11.84 0.43 -18.57
CA GLU A 136 -11.29 1.16 -19.70
C GLU A 136 -10.67 2.52 -19.32
N LEU A 137 -11.03 3.09 -18.18
CA LEU A 137 -10.43 4.31 -17.68
C LEU A 137 -9.02 4.09 -17.16
N LEU A 138 -8.70 2.87 -16.76
CA LEU A 138 -7.38 2.49 -16.22
C LEU A 138 -6.42 1.98 -17.31
N ASP A 139 -6.89 1.78 -18.55
CA ASP A 139 -6.05 1.29 -19.65
C ASP A 139 -4.85 2.22 -19.88
N ALA A 140 -3.62 1.67 -19.76
CA ALA A 140 -2.37 2.41 -19.86
C ALA A 140 -1.18 1.47 -20.16
N ASP A 141 -0.13 2.00 -20.79
CA ASP A 141 1.11 1.29 -21.09
C ASP A 141 2.04 1.15 -19.87
N ALA A 142 1.92 2.09 -18.92
CA ALA A 142 2.57 2.02 -17.62
C ALA A 142 1.84 2.92 -16.61
N ALA A 143 1.92 2.57 -15.32
CA ALA A 143 1.30 3.31 -14.24
C ALA A 143 2.29 3.59 -13.10
N ILE A 144 2.06 4.68 -12.37
CA ILE A 144 2.67 4.92 -11.07
C ILE A 144 1.58 5.17 -10.02
N LEU A 145 1.83 4.67 -8.81
CA LEU A 145 1.19 5.13 -7.60
C LEU A 145 2.09 6.17 -6.94
N ALA A 146 1.55 7.35 -6.68
CA ALA A 146 2.31 8.48 -6.14
C ALA A 146 2.53 8.39 -4.61
N GLU A 147 2.68 7.14 -4.11
CA GLU A 147 3.04 6.80 -2.73
C GLU A 147 4.39 7.40 -2.30
N PRO A 148 4.59 7.71 -1.01
CA PRO A 148 5.87 8.21 -0.53
C PRO A 148 6.97 7.16 -0.71
N THR A 149 8.10 7.57 -1.31
CA THR A 149 9.20 6.66 -1.68
C THR A 149 10.59 7.23 -1.44
N ASP A 150 10.71 8.39 -0.81
CA ASP A 150 11.97 9.08 -0.52
C ASP A 150 12.88 9.21 -1.76
N GLY A 151 12.27 9.63 -2.89
CA GLY A 151 12.98 9.89 -4.16
C GLY A 151 13.45 8.64 -4.93
N HIS A 152 13.10 7.43 -4.48
CA HIS A 152 13.37 6.18 -5.19
C HIS A 152 12.15 5.70 -5.96
N VAL A 153 12.37 4.95 -7.04
CA VAL A 153 11.33 4.05 -7.55
C VAL A 153 11.26 2.83 -6.65
N GLU A 154 10.09 2.59 -6.02
CA GLU A 154 9.84 1.36 -5.27
C GLU A 154 9.00 0.41 -6.14
N ALA A 155 9.68 -0.58 -6.71
CA ALA A 155 9.15 -1.48 -7.73
C ALA A 155 8.34 -2.63 -7.13
N GLY A 156 7.18 -2.90 -7.73
CA GLY A 156 6.26 -3.93 -7.26
C GLY A 156 5.77 -3.71 -5.84
N CYS A 157 5.28 -4.76 -5.19
CA CYS A 157 5.01 -4.79 -3.75
C CYS A 157 4.96 -6.23 -3.23
N GLN A 158 5.27 -6.42 -1.94
CA GLN A 158 5.07 -7.71 -1.29
C GLN A 158 3.59 -7.98 -1.03
N GLY A 159 3.18 -9.25 -1.18
CA GLY A 159 1.88 -9.72 -0.75
C GLY A 159 1.78 -9.85 0.77
N THR A 160 0.57 -9.98 1.26
CA THR A 160 0.31 -10.24 2.68
C THR A 160 -0.55 -11.48 2.84
N LEU A 161 -0.02 -12.48 3.53
CA LEU A 161 -0.75 -13.68 3.92
C LEU A 161 -1.04 -13.61 5.43
N ARG A 162 -2.31 -13.68 5.83
CA ARG A 162 -2.70 -13.87 7.23
C ARG A 162 -3.22 -15.28 7.48
N VAL A 163 -2.72 -15.88 8.55
CA VAL A 163 -3.03 -17.26 8.95
C VAL A 163 -3.33 -17.30 10.44
N SER A 164 -4.39 -18.00 10.83
CA SER A 164 -4.70 -18.31 12.22
C SER A 164 -4.18 -19.70 12.57
N VAL A 165 -3.40 -19.78 13.65
CA VAL A 165 -2.94 -21.04 14.22
C VAL A 165 -3.69 -21.30 15.52
N VAL A 166 -4.42 -22.41 15.59
CA VAL A 166 -5.17 -22.83 16.79
C VAL A 166 -4.50 -24.06 17.38
N MET A 167 -3.96 -23.90 18.58
CA MET A 167 -3.36 -24.99 19.36
C MET A 167 -4.42 -25.62 20.25
N THR A 168 -4.48 -26.94 20.23
CA THR A 168 -5.37 -27.73 21.06
C THR A 168 -4.63 -28.36 22.25
N GLY A 169 -5.34 -28.53 23.33
CA GLY A 169 -4.84 -29.13 24.56
C GLY A 169 -5.89 -29.97 25.25
N ALA A 170 -5.72 -30.18 26.56
CA ALA A 170 -6.70 -30.86 27.41
C ALA A 170 -6.79 -30.15 28.76
N ARG A 171 -8.01 -29.88 29.19
CA ARG A 171 -8.27 -29.22 30.48
C ARG A 171 -7.83 -30.08 31.67
N ALA A 172 -7.28 -29.43 32.66
CA ALA A 172 -6.96 -30.02 33.97
C ALA A 172 -7.03 -28.95 35.06
N HIS A 173 -7.03 -29.36 36.30
CA HIS A 173 -6.80 -28.45 37.40
C HIS A 173 -5.33 -28.00 37.43
N THR A 174 -5.06 -26.72 37.62
CA THR A 174 -3.68 -26.16 37.60
C THR A 174 -2.77 -26.79 38.66
N ALA A 175 -3.29 -27.33 39.76
CA ALA A 175 -2.52 -28.08 40.74
C ALA A 175 -2.21 -29.53 40.31
N ARG A 176 -2.79 -30.02 39.20
CA ARG A 176 -2.55 -31.35 38.61
C ARG A 176 -2.32 -31.25 37.09
N PRO A 177 -1.35 -30.45 36.62
CA PRO A 177 -1.19 -30.15 35.21
C PRO A 177 -0.82 -31.39 34.39
N TYR A 178 -0.30 -32.44 35.02
CA TYR A 178 0.07 -33.71 34.39
C TYR A 178 -1.14 -34.55 33.91
N THR A 179 -2.38 -34.15 34.27
CA THR A 179 -3.63 -34.78 33.77
C THR A 179 -4.20 -34.05 32.53
N GLY A 180 -3.54 -32.99 32.08
CA GLY A 180 -3.99 -32.17 30.95
C GLY A 180 -2.85 -31.85 29.99
N ARG A 181 -3.14 -31.00 29.00
CA ARG A 181 -2.17 -30.48 28.04
C ARG A 181 -2.41 -29.00 27.82
N ASN A 182 -1.48 -28.16 28.18
CA ASN A 182 -1.65 -26.70 28.11
C ASN A 182 -1.45 -26.18 26.68
N ALA A 183 -2.53 -25.70 26.08
CA ALA A 183 -2.51 -25.16 24.72
C ALA A 183 -1.71 -23.84 24.63
N ILE A 184 -1.66 -23.03 25.69
CA ILE A 184 -0.85 -21.78 25.70
C ILE A 184 0.65 -22.12 25.69
N HIS A 185 1.09 -23.14 26.44
CA HIS A 185 2.49 -23.56 26.41
C HIS A 185 2.87 -24.03 25.00
N ARG A 186 2.01 -24.79 24.33
CA ARG A 186 2.20 -25.23 22.95
C ARG A 186 2.25 -24.07 21.96
N LEU A 187 1.41 -23.03 22.19
CA LEU A 187 1.44 -21.81 21.39
C LEU A 187 2.80 -21.09 21.54
N GLY A 188 3.45 -21.18 22.70
CA GLY A 188 4.80 -20.69 22.93
C GLY A 188 5.83 -21.29 21.96
N ASP A 189 5.69 -22.57 21.58
CA ASP A 189 6.55 -23.21 20.61
C ASP A 189 6.36 -22.62 19.21
N VAL A 190 5.12 -22.33 18.79
CA VAL A 190 4.81 -21.63 17.54
C VAL A 190 5.43 -20.24 17.54
N ILE A 191 5.25 -19.46 18.63
CA ILE A 191 5.81 -18.10 18.78
C ILE A 191 7.34 -18.15 18.67
N SER A 192 7.98 -19.12 19.34
CA SER A 192 9.43 -19.29 19.32
C SER A 192 9.94 -19.66 17.92
N LYS A 193 9.21 -20.51 17.20
CA LYS A 193 9.51 -20.89 15.82
C LYS A 193 9.44 -19.68 14.89
N VAL A 194 8.37 -18.87 14.99
CA VAL A 194 8.21 -17.64 14.22
C VAL A 194 9.28 -16.61 14.58
N ALA A 195 9.59 -16.42 15.86
CA ALA A 195 10.64 -15.50 16.32
C ALA A 195 12.04 -15.89 15.82
N SER A 196 12.27 -17.16 15.54
CA SER A 196 13.53 -17.68 14.98
C SER A 196 13.57 -17.70 13.45
N TYR A 197 12.50 -17.26 12.78
CA TYR A 197 12.43 -17.20 11.32
C TYR A 197 13.56 -16.35 10.73
N LYS A 198 14.26 -16.90 9.76
CA LYS A 198 15.25 -16.16 8.99
C LYS A 198 14.62 -15.69 7.69
N PRO A 199 14.52 -14.38 7.46
CA PRO A 199 13.92 -13.84 6.26
C PRO A 199 14.53 -14.42 4.98
N ARG A 200 13.66 -14.84 4.07
CA ARG A 200 14.07 -15.22 2.72
C ARG A 200 14.21 -13.93 1.89
N THR A 201 15.27 -13.84 1.09
CA THR A 201 15.44 -12.80 0.07
C THR A 201 15.16 -13.44 -1.30
N ALA A 202 14.25 -12.84 -2.05
CA ALA A 202 14.00 -13.13 -3.46
C ALA A 202 14.56 -11.99 -4.31
N VAL A 203 15.19 -12.32 -5.45
CA VAL A 203 15.65 -11.32 -6.43
C VAL A 203 14.86 -11.52 -7.72
N ILE A 204 14.12 -10.49 -8.12
CA ILE A 204 13.23 -10.49 -9.28
C ILE A 204 13.54 -9.26 -10.13
N ASP A 205 13.88 -9.42 -11.40
CA ASP A 205 14.31 -8.34 -12.30
C ASP A 205 15.43 -7.45 -11.69
N GLY A 206 16.32 -8.05 -10.88
CA GLY A 206 17.38 -7.32 -10.17
C GLY A 206 16.94 -6.59 -8.91
N ILE A 207 15.67 -6.68 -8.52
CA ILE A 207 15.10 -6.06 -7.32
C ILE A 207 15.02 -7.11 -6.19
N GLU A 208 15.50 -6.73 -4.99
CA GLU A 208 15.45 -7.57 -3.80
C GLU A 208 14.14 -7.39 -3.03
N PHE A 209 13.55 -8.51 -2.61
CA PHE A 209 12.38 -8.57 -1.71
C PHE A 209 12.72 -9.44 -0.52
N VAL A 210 12.68 -8.87 0.67
CA VAL A 210 12.98 -9.58 1.92
C VAL A 210 11.68 -9.92 2.64
N GLU A 211 11.32 -11.21 2.67
CA GLU A 211 10.10 -11.68 3.33
C GLU A 211 10.16 -11.48 4.85
N GLN A 212 9.01 -11.22 5.48
CA GLN A 212 8.90 -11.05 6.93
C GLN A 212 7.75 -11.90 7.47
N LEU A 213 7.94 -12.52 8.64
CA LEU A 213 6.92 -13.32 9.32
C LEU A 213 6.81 -12.87 10.79
N GLN A 214 5.60 -12.51 11.22
CA GLN A 214 5.34 -12.00 12.56
C GLN A 214 4.09 -12.63 13.17
N VAL A 215 4.09 -12.84 14.49
CA VAL A 215 2.87 -13.05 15.28
C VAL A 215 2.28 -11.67 15.58
N VAL A 216 1.03 -11.43 15.19
CA VAL A 216 0.39 -10.10 15.31
C VAL A 216 -0.78 -10.08 16.28
N ASP A 217 -1.27 -11.25 16.70
CA ASP A 217 -2.34 -11.37 17.69
C ASP A 217 -2.22 -12.71 18.43
N ILE A 218 -2.67 -12.74 19.69
CA ILE A 218 -2.68 -13.94 20.54
C ILE A 218 -3.89 -13.93 21.47
N ALA A 219 -4.56 -15.08 21.62
CA ALA A 219 -5.62 -15.28 22.59
C ALA A 219 -5.58 -16.69 23.19
N GLY A 220 -5.96 -16.81 24.47
CA GLY A 220 -6.04 -18.10 25.17
C GLY A 220 -6.42 -17.93 26.63
N GLY A 221 -6.72 -19.06 27.26
CA GLY A 221 -7.16 -19.12 28.65
C GLY A 221 -8.66 -19.30 28.81
N VAL A 222 -9.08 -19.85 29.96
CA VAL A 222 -10.47 -20.13 30.29
C VAL A 222 -10.81 -19.59 31.71
N ALA A 223 -10.01 -19.99 32.71
CA ALA A 223 -10.12 -19.56 34.09
C ALA A 223 -8.78 -19.70 34.81
N PRO A 224 -8.50 -18.96 35.89
CA PRO A 224 -7.18 -18.93 36.55
C PRO A 224 -6.72 -20.28 37.11
N ASN A 225 -7.66 -21.20 37.40
CA ASN A 225 -7.39 -22.52 37.98
C ASN A 225 -7.55 -23.67 36.97
N VAL A 226 -7.66 -23.37 35.65
CA VAL A 226 -7.86 -24.38 34.60
C VAL A 226 -6.66 -24.34 33.63
N VAL A 227 -6.05 -25.50 33.38
CA VAL A 227 -5.10 -25.66 32.27
C VAL A 227 -5.84 -25.45 30.95
N PRO A 228 -5.43 -24.48 30.11
CA PRO A 228 -6.18 -24.14 28.89
C PRO A 228 -6.10 -25.25 27.84
N ASP A 229 -7.24 -25.60 27.28
CA ASP A 229 -7.38 -26.59 26.21
C ASP A 229 -7.37 -25.99 24.81
N ARG A 230 -7.34 -24.67 24.72
CA ARG A 230 -7.28 -23.94 23.44
C ARG A 230 -6.50 -22.64 23.59
N ALA A 231 -5.64 -22.37 22.63
CA ALA A 231 -4.98 -21.08 22.42
C ALA A 231 -4.85 -20.82 20.92
N LEU A 232 -4.76 -19.57 20.51
CA LEU A 232 -4.64 -19.20 19.11
C LEU A 232 -3.71 -18.00 18.95
N CYS A 233 -3.08 -17.91 17.78
CA CYS A 233 -2.44 -16.69 17.31
C CYS A 233 -2.76 -16.42 15.84
N THR A 234 -2.56 -15.16 15.43
CA THR A 234 -2.59 -14.75 14.03
C THR A 234 -1.18 -14.42 13.58
N LEU A 235 -0.78 -15.01 12.46
CA LEU A 235 0.47 -14.76 11.78
C LEU A 235 0.24 -13.82 10.60
N ASN A 236 1.16 -12.88 10.39
CA ASN A 236 1.26 -12.04 9.20
C ASN A 236 2.58 -12.37 8.48
N HIS A 237 2.49 -12.84 7.25
CA HIS A 237 3.62 -13.14 6.39
C HIS A 237 3.64 -12.17 5.21
N ARG A 238 4.71 -11.37 5.10
CA ARG A 238 5.01 -10.56 3.92
C ARG A 238 5.72 -11.43 2.90
N VAL A 239 5.08 -11.63 1.75
CA VAL A 239 5.45 -12.63 0.75
C VAL A 239 6.03 -11.94 -0.48
N ALA A 240 7.18 -12.40 -0.94
CA ALA A 240 7.82 -11.90 -2.15
C ALA A 240 6.97 -12.24 -3.41
N PRO A 241 7.07 -11.43 -4.49
CA PRO A 241 6.22 -11.58 -5.68
C PRO A 241 6.42 -12.87 -6.50
N ASP A 242 7.43 -13.68 -6.18
CA ASP A 242 7.70 -14.95 -6.84
C ASP A 242 6.91 -16.14 -6.26
N ARG A 243 5.99 -15.90 -5.31
CA ARG A 243 5.12 -16.92 -4.71
C ARG A 243 3.64 -16.57 -4.90
N THR A 244 2.88 -17.55 -5.29
CA THR A 244 1.42 -17.53 -5.25
C THR A 244 0.90 -17.65 -3.81
N LYS A 245 -0.38 -17.34 -3.62
CA LYS A 245 -1.09 -17.56 -2.35
C LYS A 245 -0.94 -19.00 -1.84
N ASP A 246 -1.16 -19.96 -2.72
CA ASP A 246 -1.18 -21.38 -2.35
C ASP A 246 0.23 -21.88 -1.99
N GLU A 247 1.27 -21.45 -2.71
CA GLU A 247 2.67 -21.76 -2.39
C GLU A 247 3.10 -21.13 -1.05
N ALA A 248 2.72 -19.88 -0.80
CA ALA A 248 3.04 -19.20 0.46
C ALA A 248 2.33 -19.87 1.65
N PHE A 249 1.06 -20.25 1.49
CA PHE A 249 0.31 -20.94 2.53
C PHE A 249 0.85 -22.35 2.77
N ALA A 250 1.14 -23.13 1.73
CA ALA A 250 1.72 -24.46 1.84
C ALA A 250 3.09 -24.43 2.55
N TRP A 251 3.94 -23.45 2.17
CA TRP A 251 5.23 -23.25 2.85
C TRP A 251 5.05 -22.93 4.34
N LEU A 252 4.08 -22.08 4.71
CA LEU A 252 3.84 -21.73 6.10
C LEU A 252 3.33 -22.92 6.93
N VAL A 253 2.45 -23.76 6.35
CA VAL A 253 2.00 -25.01 6.96
C VAL A 253 3.18 -25.96 7.21
N ASP A 254 4.05 -26.13 6.21
CA ASP A 254 5.26 -26.96 6.34
C ASP A 254 6.22 -26.39 7.39
N PHE A 255 6.47 -25.10 7.38
CA PHE A 255 7.30 -24.38 8.37
C PHE A 255 6.84 -24.62 9.81
N LEU A 256 5.52 -24.71 10.03
CA LEU A 256 4.93 -24.92 11.36
C LEU A 256 4.79 -26.39 11.72
N SER A 257 4.98 -27.33 10.80
CA SER A 257 4.73 -28.78 11.01
C SER A 257 5.53 -29.39 12.16
N GLU A 258 6.71 -28.85 12.47
CA GLU A 258 7.56 -29.31 13.59
C GLU A 258 6.98 -28.95 14.97
N VAL A 259 6.07 -27.96 15.05
CA VAL A 259 5.49 -27.43 16.31
C VAL A 259 3.98 -27.59 16.39
N THR A 260 3.36 -28.17 15.36
CA THR A 260 1.94 -28.52 15.32
C THR A 260 1.74 -30.02 15.22
N ASP A 261 0.57 -30.53 15.63
CA ASP A 261 0.19 -31.93 15.48
C ASP A 261 -1.26 -32.07 14.93
N ASP A 262 -1.72 -33.32 14.74
CA ASP A 262 -3.01 -33.63 14.08
C ASP A 262 -4.24 -32.97 14.72
N GLY A 263 -4.15 -32.54 15.98
CA GLY A 263 -5.24 -31.86 16.67
C GLY A 263 -5.23 -30.35 16.47
N ASP A 264 -4.20 -29.78 15.89
CA ASP A 264 -4.04 -28.34 15.69
C ASP A 264 -4.58 -27.90 14.33
N ILE A 265 -4.89 -26.61 14.19
CA ILE A 265 -5.46 -26.09 12.97
C ILE A 265 -4.63 -24.89 12.51
N VAL A 266 -4.05 -25.01 11.32
CA VAL A 266 -3.47 -23.88 10.59
C VAL A 266 -4.47 -23.49 9.50
N ARG A 267 -5.06 -22.30 9.62
CA ARG A 267 -6.17 -21.87 8.77
C ARG A 267 -5.85 -20.56 8.06
N PHE A 268 -6.05 -20.55 6.76
CA PHE A 268 -6.06 -19.33 5.95
C PHE A 268 -7.09 -18.32 6.49
N VAL A 269 -6.70 -17.05 6.60
CA VAL A 269 -7.55 -15.94 7.00
C VAL A 269 -7.80 -15.02 5.83
N ASP A 270 -6.76 -14.41 5.28
CA ASP A 270 -6.86 -13.58 4.08
C ASP A 270 -5.54 -13.50 3.29
N TRP A 271 -5.63 -12.89 2.12
CA TRP A 271 -4.52 -12.68 1.20
C TRP A 271 -4.68 -11.36 0.45
N ALA A 272 -3.66 -10.52 0.48
CA ALA A 272 -3.46 -9.43 -0.47
C ALA A 272 -2.35 -9.85 -1.45
N PRO A 273 -2.61 -9.85 -2.77
CA PRO A 273 -1.63 -10.32 -3.75
C PRO A 273 -0.41 -9.41 -3.82
N SER A 274 0.75 -9.98 -4.13
CA SER A 274 1.96 -9.24 -4.48
C SER A 274 1.90 -8.74 -5.91
N ALA A 275 2.76 -7.77 -6.26
CA ALA A 275 2.98 -7.34 -7.63
C ALA A 275 4.45 -7.51 -8.03
N GLN A 276 4.69 -8.02 -9.24
CA GLN A 276 6.02 -8.09 -9.85
C GLN A 276 6.60 -6.68 -10.03
N PRO A 277 7.93 -6.49 -10.00
CA PRO A 277 8.55 -5.16 -10.06
C PRO A 277 8.36 -4.44 -11.40
N SER A 278 8.01 -5.17 -12.49
CA SER A 278 7.76 -4.61 -13.84
C SER A 278 8.94 -3.79 -14.40
N MET A 279 10.16 -4.00 -13.91
CA MET A 279 11.37 -3.24 -14.32
C MET A 279 11.94 -3.69 -15.68
N THR A 280 11.19 -4.48 -16.43
CA THR A 280 11.42 -4.74 -17.85
C THR A 280 10.63 -3.80 -18.78
N ASN A 281 9.68 -3.02 -18.24
CA ASN A 281 8.93 -2.02 -18.99
C ASN A 281 9.79 -0.77 -19.23
N GLU A 282 9.96 -0.35 -20.48
CA GLU A 282 10.84 0.76 -20.88
C GLU A 282 10.45 2.09 -20.22
N ARG A 283 9.15 2.34 -20.00
CA ARG A 283 8.66 3.57 -19.36
C ARG A 283 9.03 3.62 -17.88
N LEU A 284 8.92 2.48 -17.16
CA LEU A 284 9.29 2.40 -15.74
C LEU A 284 10.81 2.42 -15.55
N VAL A 285 11.58 1.82 -16.48
CA VAL A 285 13.05 1.95 -16.50
C VAL A 285 13.47 3.40 -16.73
N ALA A 286 12.80 4.11 -17.65
CA ALA A 286 13.06 5.54 -17.89
C ALA A 286 12.74 6.39 -16.65
N LEU A 287 11.63 6.11 -15.94
CA LEU A 287 11.30 6.76 -14.66
C LEU A 287 12.43 6.58 -13.64
N ALA A 288 12.88 5.33 -13.44
CA ALA A 288 13.96 5.03 -12.50
C ALA A 288 15.25 5.76 -12.86
N ALA A 289 15.59 5.86 -14.16
CA ALA A 289 16.76 6.62 -14.61
C ALA A 289 16.64 8.12 -14.30
N LEU A 290 15.43 8.70 -14.40
CA LEU A 290 15.19 10.12 -14.08
C LEU A 290 15.38 10.45 -12.60
N THR A 291 15.17 9.51 -11.69
CA THR A 291 15.40 9.74 -10.24
C THR A 291 16.88 9.85 -9.90
N GLY A 292 17.77 9.32 -10.73
CA GLY A 292 19.21 9.19 -10.43
C GLY A 292 19.53 8.23 -9.29
N GLN A 293 18.54 7.47 -8.79
CA GLN A 293 18.65 6.53 -7.67
C GLN A 293 18.34 5.10 -8.14
N PRO A 294 18.95 4.07 -7.51
CA PRO A 294 18.59 2.69 -7.81
C PRO A 294 17.15 2.39 -7.37
N ALA A 295 16.43 1.65 -8.20
CA ALA A 295 15.12 1.12 -7.80
C ALA A 295 15.27 0.08 -6.69
N LYS A 296 14.28 0.01 -5.78
CA LYS A 296 14.19 -0.97 -4.67
C LYS A 296 12.83 -1.67 -4.68
N GLY A 297 12.74 -2.82 -3.99
CA GLY A 297 11.46 -3.50 -3.80
C GLY A 297 10.60 -2.79 -2.74
N LYS A 298 9.31 -2.60 -3.03
CA LYS A 298 8.36 -2.09 -2.03
C LYS A 298 8.11 -3.15 -0.97
N VAL A 299 8.42 -2.83 0.29
CA VAL A 299 8.21 -3.75 1.44
C VAL A 299 6.76 -3.80 1.90
N GLY A 300 6.04 -2.71 1.79
CA GLY A 300 4.60 -2.62 2.05
C GLY A 300 3.77 -3.18 0.90
N TRP A 301 2.51 -3.50 1.17
CA TRP A 301 1.52 -3.72 0.12
C TRP A 301 1.02 -2.36 -0.37
N THR A 302 0.75 -2.24 -1.66
CA THR A 302 0.12 -1.06 -2.28
C THR A 302 -0.76 -1.50 -3.45
N ASP A 303 -1.58 -0.61 -3.94
CA ASP A 303 -2.49 -0.83 -5.08
C ASP A 303 -1.77 -1.05 -6.43
N VAL A 304 -0.44 -1.06 -6.51
CA VAL A 304 0.27 -1.60 -7.68
C VAL A 304 -0.13 -3.06 -7.94
N ALA A 305 -0.59 -3.79 -6.91
CA ALA A 305 -1.15 -5.12 -7.04
C ALA A 305 -2.45 -5.13 -7.86
N THR A 306 -3.28 -4.09 -7.76
CA THR A 306 -4.49 -3.93 -8.56
C THR A 306 -4.14 -3.71 -10.03
N PHE A 307 -3.13 -2.89 -10.35
CA PHE A 307 -2.63 -2.75 -11.72
C PHE A 307 -2.02 -4.04 -12.26
N ALA A 308 -1.30 -4.80 -11.44
CA ALA A 308 -0.74 -6.09 -11.85
C ALA A 308 -1.84 -7.10 -12.23
N GLU A 309 -2.97 -7.15 -11.52
CA GLU A 309 -4.13 -7.96 -11.88
C GLU A 309 -4.76 -7.53 -13.21
N LEU A 310 -4.73 -6.22 -13.52
CA LEU A 310 -5.15 -5.66 -14.80
C LEU A 310 -4.09 -5.84 -15.91
N ARG A 311 -2.93 -6.41 -15.60
CA ARG A 311 -1.79 -6.57 -16.49
C ARG A 311 -1.18 -5.25 -16.96
N ILE A 312 -1.28 -4.20 -16.15
CA ILE A 312 -0.68 -2.90 -16.40
C ILE A 312 0.63 -2.84 -15.61
N PRO A 313 1.79 -2.66 -16.26
CA PRO A 313 3.05 -2.47 -15.57
C PRO A 313 2.99 -1.26 -14.66
N ALA A 314 3.28 -1.44 -13.36
CA ALA A 314 3.15 -0.36 -12.39
C ALA A 314 4.27 -0.36 -11.34
N THR A 315 4.53 0.80 -10.76
CA THR A 315 5.49 1.02 -9.69
C THR A 315 5.02 2.12 -8.74
N ASN A 316 5.70 2.28 -7.59
CA ASN A 316 5.46 3.38 -6.67
C ASN A 316 6.55 4.44 -6.85
N PHE A 317 6.14 5.70 -6.92
CA PHE A 317 7.04 6.86 -6.93
C PHE A 317 6.28 8.12 -6.56
N GLY A 318 6.61 8.74 -5.44
CA GLY A 318 5.99 9.98 -4.95
C GLY A 318 6.84 10.69 -3.91
N ALA A 319 6.33 11.84 -3.46
CA ALA A 319 7.01 12.69 -2.50
C ALA A 319 6.88 12.15 -1.07
N GLY A 320 7.91 12.36 -0.26
CA GLY A 320 7.93 12.05 1.18
C GLY A 320 8.67 10.77 1.53
N ASP A 321 9.01 10.67 2.81
CA ASP A 321 9.67 9.50 3.40
C ASP A 321 8.61 8.50 3.88
N PRO A 322 8.55 7.26 3.34
CA PRO A 322 7.56 6.26 3.75
C PRO A 322 7.62 5.87 5.22
N LEU A 323 8.72 6.18 5.92
CA LEU A 323 8.86 5.93 7.37
C LEU A 323 8.07 6.92 8.23
N LEU A 324 7.55 7.99 7.63
CA LEU A 324 6.73 9.01 8.30
C LEU A 324 5.23 8.75 8.14
N ALA A 325 4.82 7.88 7.22
CA ALA A 325 3.42 7.51 7.01
C ALA A 325 2.74 7.05 8.31
N HIS A 326 1.50 7.48 8.54
CA HIS A 326 0.64 7.14 9.70
C HIS A 326 1.15 7.63 11.06
N ARG A 327 2.17 8.49 11.08
CA ARG A 327 2.71 9.05 12.34
C ARG A 327 2.05 10.36 12.70
N SER A 328 1.97 10.66 13.99
CA SER A 328 1.46 11.95 14.49
C SER A 328 2.38 13.14 14.17
N ASP A 329 3.65 12.88 13.87
CA ASP A 329 4.68 13.85 13.48
C ASP A 329 5.00 13.78 11.98
N GLU A 330 4.07 13.29 11.17
CA GLU A 330 4.16 13.18 9.72
C GLU A 330 4.40 14.55 9.06
N PHE A 331 5.30 14.58 8.08
CA PHE A 331 5.58 15.77 7.28
C PHE A 331 6.11 15.43 5.90
N VAL A 332 6.03 16.41 4.98
CA VAL A 332 6.70 16.41 3.68
C VAL A 332 7.43 17.74 3.49
N THR A 333 8.58 17.72 2.83
CA THR A 333 9.37 18.93 2.56
C THR A 333 9.08 19.51 1.16
N LEU A 334 9.31 20.83 0.99
CA LEU A 334 9.25 21.47 -0.33
C LEU A 334 10.21 20.78 -1.33
N ALA A 335 11.41 20.45 -0.89
CA ALA A 335 12.41 19.78 -1.74
C ALA A 335 11.92 18.42 -2.27
N GLN A 336 11.20 17.63 -1.45
CA GLN A 336 10.63 16.35 -1.87
C GLN A 336 9.48 16.57 -2.88
N LEU A 337 8.63 17.57 -2.67
CA LEU A 337 7.57 17.93 -3.62
C LEU A 337 8.15 18.42 -4.95
N ASP A 338 9.18 19.25 -4.91
CA ASP A 338 9.85 19.76 -6.11
C ASP A 338 10.52 18.62 -6.89
N GLN A 339 11.25 17.73 -6.22
CA GLN A 339 11.87 16.56 -6.85
C GLN A 339 10.82 15.67 -7.53
N PHE A 340 9.73 15.36 -6.84
CA PHE A 340 8.64 14.57 -7.42
C PHE A 340 8.04 15.25 -8.66
N ALA A 341 7.77 16.56 -8.58
CA ALA A 341 7.22 17.32 -9.69
C ALA A 341 8.17 17.34 -10.91
N GLU A 342 9.47 17.55 -10.70
CA GLU A 342 10.47 17.57 -11.77
C GLU A 342 10.58 16.23 -12.48
N VAL A 343 10.71 15.13 -11.72
CA VAL A 343 10.82 13.78 -12.27
C VAL A 343 9.52 13.38 -12.99
N LEU A 344 8.37 13.63 -12.37
CA LEU A 344 7.07 13.30 -12.96
C LEU A 344 6.84 14.10 -14.25
N ALA A 345 7.09 15.40 -14.26
CA ALA A 345 6.98 16.23 -15.46
C ALA A 345 7.92 15.78 -16.57
N ALA A 346 9.14 15.32 -16.24
CA ALA A 346 10.08 14.77 -17.20
C ALA A 346 9.62 13.41 -17.78
N TRP A 347 9.02 12.56 -16.95
CA TRP A 347 8.51 11.24 -17.36
C TRP A 347 7.28 11.35 -18.29
N LEU A 348 6.48 12.39 -18.13
CA LEU A 348 5.27 12.64 -18.93
C LEU A 348 5.56 13.37 -20.27
N ARG A 349 6.81 13.67 -20.57
CA ARG A 349 7.24 14.29 -21.84
C ARG A 349 7.66 13.23 -22.87
#